data_585bb5fc2cbaffa2f476b332bade57fc
#
_entry.id   585bb5fc2cbaffa2f476b332bade57fc
#
_cell.length_a   1.000
_cell.length_b   1.000
_cell.length_c   1.000
_cell.angle_alpha   90.00
_cell.angle_beta   90.00
_cell.angle_gamma   90.00
#
_symmetry.space_group_name_H-M   'P 1'
#
loop_
_entity.id
_entity.type
_entity.pdbx_description
1 polymer ?
#
loop_
_entity_poly.entity_id
_entity_poly.type
_entity_poly.pdbx_seq_one_letter_code
_entity_poly.pdbx_strand_id
1 'polypeptide(L)'
;MMSRSIVSLVLLSVSSAALAQSRAPGLPPVAISAQANRDPVEKSFRKMNRGMDLFERERALAPMAQLRFKLLPRHRDTDMRNIRLDVVGTTVETRVPIGADDTFVLQRDRLAFAEDAQVVPNRKARSMTWRTEIRTPGLPPQTRRLGDLRLECRVGMEAGLFSNRRNLLDRIFGALADTPDMCSRTDPLYLFFSDQPLFSVSLVAGQRREFLPVGRLYAGASDDPEINLVLPFCDCEVLLDRSFFLPLGDTSWPDDTLVEFEPMVATVVAGVTVGEVAPVGDSVGAIVPGLSTRAEVAAALPKARMLRFDSGYEVWVDRDRPESKDAQVPERAILVNPSGVVEKVRVGLPYSGRR
;
A
#
# COMPACT_ATOMS: atom_id res chain seq x y z
N MET A 1 -57.88 -38.84 76.01
CA MET A 1 -58.65 -39.62 74.99
C MET A 1 -58.69 -38.81 73.74
N MET A 2 -58.20 -39.36 72.67
CA MET A 2 -57.85 -38.71 71.42
C MET A 2 -59.07 -38.41 70.56
N SER A 3 -59.16 -37.18 70.04
CA SER A 3 -60.05 -36.85 68.93
C SER A 3 -59.24 -36.41 67.72
N ARG A 4 -59.38 -37.14 66.61
CA ARG A 4 -58.78 -36.88 65.34
C ARG A 4 -59.68 -35.97 64.50
N SER A 5 -59.22 -34.78 64.17
CA SER A 5 -59.86 -33.91 63.17
C SER A 5 -59.24 -34.14 61.80
N ILE A 6 -60.08 -34.50 60.85
CA ILE A 6 -59.74 -34.66 59.43
C ILE A 6 -59.87 -33.31 58.73
N VAL A 7 -58.86 -32.78 58.19
CA VAL A 7 -58.89 -31.57 57.36
C VAL A 7 -58.87 -31.99 55.89
N SER A 8 -59.93 -31.68 55.18
CA SER A 8 -60.09 -31.92 53.76
C SER A 8 -59.41 -30.81 52.97
N LEU A 9 -58.42 -31.18 52.15
CA LEU A 9 -57.68 -30.29 51.28
C LEU A 9 -58.42 -30.21 49.94
N VAL A 10 -58.98 -29.05 49.59
CA VAL A 10 -59.53 -28.73 48.26
C VAL A 10 -58.47 -28.25 47.35
N LEU A 11 -58.09 -29.04 46.32
CA LEU A 11 -57.18 -28.64 45.27
C LEU A 11 -57.95 -27.78 44.20
N LEU A 12 -57.62 -26.48 44.16
CA LEU A 12 -57.95 -25.61 43.03
C LEU A 12 -56.98 -25.77 41.93
N SER A 13 -57.33 -26.36 40.79
CA SER A 13 -56.57 -26.41 39.56
C SER A 13 -56.71 -25.06 38.81
N VAL A 14 -55.65 -24.28 38.83
CA VAL A 14 -55.54 -23.05 38.01
C VAL A 14 -54.99 -23.44 36.64
N SER A 15 -55.82 -23.39 35.61
CA SER A 15 -55.42 -23.57 34.22
C SER A 15 -54.73 -22.31 33.72
N SER A 16 -53.41 -22.35 33.60
CA SER A 16 -52.59 -21.29 33.00
C SER A 16 -52.69 -21.36 31.48
N ALA A 17 -53.47 -20.45 30.86
CA ALA A 17 -53.43 -20.23 29.41
C ALA A 17 -52.06 -19.61 29.05
N ALA A 18 -51.18 -20.37 28.41
CA ALA A 18 -49.94 -19.86 27.84
C ALA A 18 -50.24 -19.01 26.60
N LEU A 19 -50.16 -17.69 26.75
CA LEU A 19 -50.09 -16.77 25.62
C LEU A 19 -48.76 -16.99 24.88
N ALA A 20 -48.83 -17.63 23.72
CA ALA A 20 -47.71 -17.73 22.79
C ALA A 20 -47.40 -16.33 22.25
N GLN A 21 -46.43 -15.67 22.86
CA GLN A 21 -45.80 -14.48 22.27
C GLN A 21 -45.00 -14.91 21.03
N SER A 22 -45.48 -14.56 19.84
CA SER A 22 -44.72 -14.65 18.61
C SER A 22 -43.52 -13.73 18.73
N ARG A 23 -42.36 -14.33 18.97
CA ARG A 23 -41.08 -13.62 18.87
C ARG A 23 -40.90 -13.14 17.43
N ALA A 24 -40.86 -11.82 17.23
CA ALA A 24 -40.38 -11.23 16.01
C ALA A 24 -38.95 -11.79 15.72
N PRO A 25 -38.61 -12.10 14.46
CA PRO A 25 -37.25 -12.55 14.14
C PRO A 25 -36.27 -11.47 14.55
N GLY A 26 -35.52 -11.74 15.62
CA GLY A 26 -34.46 -10.86 16.08
C GLY A 26 -33.39 -10.78 14.99
N LEU A 27 -33.02 -9.57 14.65
CA LEU A 27 -31.83 -9.34 13.80
C LEU A 27 -30.65 -10.14 14.41
N PRO A 28 -29.85 -10.80 13.59
CA PRO A 28 -28.67 -11.52 14.08
C PRO A 28 -27.77 -10.56 14.88
N PRO A 29 -27.28 -10.98 16.06
CA PRO A 29 -26.40 -10.13 16.86
C PRO A 29 -25.16 -9.78 16.04
N VAL A 30 -24.91 -8.48 15.84
CA VAL A 30 -23.66 -7.98 15.27
C VAL A 30 -22.58 -8.25 16.32
N ALA A 31 -21.83 -9.32 16.15
CA ALA A 31 -20.67 -9.60 16.98
C ALA A 31 -19.55 -8.62 16.61
N ILE A 32 -19.51 -7.49 17.28
CA ILE A 32 -18.35 -6.59 17.24
C ILE A 32 -17.27 -7.24 18.11
N SER A 33 -16.42 -8.08 17.51
CA SER A 33 -15.25 -8.57 18.22
C SER A 33 -14.22 -7.44 18.34
N ALA A 34 -13.70 -7.21 19.55
CA ALA A 34 -12.64 -6.23 19.81
C ALA A 34 -11.35 -6.50 18.98
N GLN A 35 -11.25 -7.66 18.37
CA GLN A 35 -10.18 -8.03 17.44
C GLN A 35 -10.38 -7.50 16.02
N ALA A 36 -11.62 -7.18 15.63
CA ALA A 36 -11.95 -6.59 14.33
C ALA A 36 -11.45 -5.13 14.18
N ASN A 37 -11.09 -4.49 15.29
CA ASN A 37 -10.69 -3.08 15.33
C ASN A 37 -9.18 -2.83 15.10
N ARG A 38 -8.37 -3.85 14.82
CA ARG A 38 -6.91 -3.66 14.63
C ARG A 38 -6.54 -3.16 13.24
N ASP A 39 -7.42 -3.35 12.27
CA ASP A 39 -7.20 -2.95 10.88
C ASP A 39 -8.57 -2.83 10.18
N PRO A 40 -9.31 -1.77 10.47
CA PRO A 40 -10.61 -1.53 9.84
C PRO A 40 -10.44 -1.25 8.35
N VAL A 41 -11.32 -1.84 7.54
CA VAL A 41 -11.37 -1.55 6.11
C VAL A 41 -11.96 -0.18 5.83
N GLU A 42 -12.81 0.33 6.72
CA GLU A 42 -13.43 1.65 6.62
C GLU A 42 -12.44 2.78 6.99
N LYS A 43 -12.67 3.96 6.41
CA LYS A 43 -11.89 5.18 6.68
C LYS A 43 -12.81 6.33 7.09
N SER A 44 -12.35 7.18 8.01
CA SER A 44 -13.09 8.35 8.47
C SER A 44 -13.25 9.37 7.34
N PHE A 45 -14.50 9.69 6.99
CA PHE A 45 -14.84 10.74 6.03
C PHE A 45 -14.23 12.10 6.42
N ARG A 46 -14.25 12.43 7.73
CA ARG A 46 -13.69 13.67 8.25
C ARG A 46 -12.18 13.75 8.05
N LYS A 47 -11.43 12.66 8.29
CA LYS A 47 -9.99 12.62 8.04
C LYS A 47 -9.68 12.74 6.55
N MET A 48 -10.42 12.04 5.70
CA MET A 48 -10.23 12.16 4.25
C MET A 48 -10.48 13.59 3.75
N ASN A 49 -11.49 14.30 4.29
CA ASN A 49 -11.71 15.70 3.98
C ASN A 49 -10.55 16.60 4.42
N ARG A 50 -9.95 16.36 5.60
CA ARG A 50 -8.73 17.11 6.00
C ARG A 50 -7.57 16.87 5.03
N GLY A 51 -7.41 15.65 4.54
CA GLY A 51 -6.47 15.35 3.45
C GLY A 51 -6.75 16.15 2.19
N MET A 52 -8.01 16.27 1.80
CA MET A 52 -8.42 17.12 0.67
C MET A 52 -8.10 18.61 0.91
N ASP A 53 -8.27 19.11 2.14
CA ASP A 53 -7.90 20.48 2.53
C ASP A 53 -6.38 20.69 2.45
N LEU A 54 -5.59 19.69 2.88
CA LEU A 54 -4.13 19.74 2.76
C LEU A 54 -3.70 19.76 1.29
N PHE A 55 -4.31 18.95 0.44
CA PHE A 55 -4.03 18.97 -1.01
C PHE A 55 -4.19 20.36 -1.60
N GLU A 56 -5.25 21.07 -1.26
CA GLU A 56 -5.47 22.44 -1.76
C GLU A 56 -4.45 23.44 -1.19
N ARG A 57 -4.09 23.32 0.10
CA ARG A 57 -3.10 24.20 0.72
C ARG A 57 -1.70 24.03 0.16
N GLU A 58 -1.33 22.80 -0.19
CA GLU A 58 0.02 22.46 -0.65
C GLU A 58 0.12 22.17 -2.14
N ARG A 59 -0.88 22.61 -2.88
CA ARG A 59 -1.00 22.42 -4.34
C ARG A 59 0.23 22.86 -5.12
N ALA A 60 1.07 23.75 -4.55
CA ALA A 60 2.31 24.19 -5.18
C ALA A 60 3.29 23.05 -5.50
N LEU A 61 3.28 21.95 -4.73
CA LEU A 61 4.09 20.76 -5.00
C LEU A 61 3.69 20.06 -6.31
N ALA A 62 2.39 20.13 -6.65
CA ALA A 62 1.81 19.47 -7.82
C ALA A 62 0.70 20.31 -8.46
N PRO A 63 1.04 21.47 -9.09
CA PRO A 63 0.06 22.50 -9.50
C PRO A 63 -1.01 22.00 -10.47
N MET A 64 -0.64 21.06 -11.35
CA MET A 64 -1.52 20.51 -12.39
C MET A 64 -2.17 19.19 -12.02
N ALA A 65 -1.80 18.63 -10.86
CA ALA A 65 -2.29 17.33 -10.44
C ALA A 65 -3.74 17.37 -9.97
N GLN A 66 -4.38 16.21 -10.03
CA GLN A 66 -5.70 15.96 -9.47
C GLN A 66 -5.60 14.97 -8.33
N LEU A 67 -6.37 15.21 -7.29
CA LEU A 67 -6.51 14.28 -6.17
C LEU A 67 -7.63 13.27 -6.45
N ARG A 68 -7.29 12.00 -6.38
CA ARG A 68 -8.21 10.87 -6.28
C ARG A 68 -7.78 9.99 -5.12
N PHE A 69 -8.63 9.10 -4.70
CA PHE A 69 -8.29 8.03 -3.78
C PHE A 69 -8.32 6.71 -4.53
N LYS A 70 -7.51 5.75 -4.12
CA LYS A 70 -7.40 4.45 -4.76
C LYS A 70 -7.55 3.33 -3.75
N LEU A 71 -8.28 2.30 -4.16
CA LEU A 71 -8.38 1.03 -3.45
C LEU A 71 -7.39 0.04 -4.06
N LEU A 72 -6.66 -0.67 -3.23
CA LEU A 72 -5.66 -1.64 -3.65
C LEU A 72 -5.91 -2.98 -2.95
N PRO A 73 -5.64 -4.11 -3.60
CA PRO A 73 -5.68 -5.40 -2.95
C PRO A 73 -4.54 -5.49 -1.95
N ARG A 74 -4.84 -6.00 -0.76
CA ARG A 74 -3.82 -6.23 0.27
C ARG A 74 -3.15 -7.59 0.11
N HIS A 75 -3.88 -8.52 -0.48
CA HIS A 75 -3.42 -9.86 -0.81
C HIS A 75 -3.72 -10.17 -2.27
N ARG A 76 -2.95 -11.08 -2.83
CA ARG A 76 -3.05 -11.45 -4.24
C ARG A 76 -4.41 -12.06 -4.63
N ASP A 77 -5.07 -12.73 -3.69
CA ASP A 77 -6.38 -13.35 -3.82
C ASP A 77 -7.55 -12.42 -3.48
N THR A 78 -7.27 -11.16 -3.13
CA THR A 78 -8.33 -10.18 -2.86
C THR A 78 -9.14 -9.93 -4.13
N ASP A 79 -10.44 -10.22 -4.09
CA ASP A 79 -11.33 -9.93 -5.20
C ASP A 79 -11.62 -8.42 -5.28
N MET A 80 -11.09 -7.77 -6.31
CA MET A 80 -11.28 -6.34 -6.59
C MET A 80 -12.47 -6.07 -7.53
N ARG A 81 -13.17 -7.10 -8.01
CA ARG A 81 -14.33 -6.92 -8.89
C ARG A 81 -15.56 -6.50 -8.10
N ASN A 82 -16.40 -5.67 -8.71
CA ASN A 82 -17.70 -5.26 -8.14
C ASN A 82 -17.58 -4.67 -6.72
N ILE A 83 -16.56 -3.87 -6.48
CA ILE A 83 -16.44 -3.14 -5.23
C ILE A 83 -17.56 -2.09 -5.18
N ARG A 84 -18.30 -2.08 -4.06
CA ARG A 84 -19.25 -1.04 -3.72
C ARG A 84 -18.68 -0.21 -2.59
N LEU A 85 -18.66 1.10 -2.75
CA LEU A 85 -18.15 2.05 -1.78
C LEU A 85 -19.28 3.00 -1.37
N ASP A 86 -19.53 3.11 -0.09
CA ASP A 86 -20.57 3.96 0.47
C ASP A 86 -19.99 4.87 1.55
N VAL A 87 -20.50 6.11 1.64
CA VAL A 87 -20.32 6.98 2.81
C VAL A 87 -21.49 6.75 3.73
N VAL A 88 -21.24 6.25 4.93
CA VAL A 88 -22.27 5.85 5.89
C VAL A 88 -22.08 6.62 7.20
N GLY A 89 -23.05 7.44 7.55
CA GLY A 89 -23.17 8.16 8.81
C GLY A 89 -24.39 7.69 9.60
N THR A 90 -24.84 8.51 10.56
CA THR A 90 -26.05 8.26 11.33
C THR A 90 -27.32 8.47 10.49
N THR A 91 -27.32 9.54 9.67
CA THR A 91 -28.44 9.93 8.81
C THR A 91 -28.07 10.02 7.33
N VAL A 92 -26.77 9.86 7.02
CA VAL A 92 -26.25 9.92 5.66
C VAL A 92 -25.91 8.53 5.17
N GLU A 93 -26.38 8.20 3.96
CA GLU A 93 -25.92 7.06 3.19
C GLU A 93 -25.80 7.48 1.72
N THR A 94 -24.57 7.52 1.20
CA THR A 94 -24.31 7.98 -0.18
C THR A 94 -23.35 7.05 -0.89
N ARG A 95 -23.74 6.61 -2.10
CA ARG A 95 -22.89 5.80 -2.98
C ARG A 95 -21.76 6.64 -3.59
N VAL A 96 -20.51 6.11 -3.51
CA VAL A 96 -19.33 6.68 -4.18
C VAL A 96 -19.03 5.89 -5.44
N PRO A 97 -19.08 6.49 -6.64
CA PRO A 97 -18.68 5.83 -7.86
C PRO A 97 -17.17 5.50 -7.86
N ILE A 98 -16.83 4.28 -8.28
CA ILE A 98 -15.44 3.82 -8.45
C ILE A 98 -15.15 3.68 -9.94
N GLY A 99 -14.01 4.20 -10.39
CA GLY A 99 -13.51 4.02 -11.75
C GLY A 99 -13.00 2.59 -12.03
N ALA A 100 -12.81 2.28 -13.29
CA ALA A 100 -12.26 0.97 -13.72
C ALA A 100 -10.81 0.74 -13.25
N ASP A 101 -10.13 1.78 -12.81
CA ASP A 101 -8.78 1.78 -12.24
C ASP A 101 -8.77 1.73 -10.71
N ASP A 102 -9.91 1.36 -10.09
CA ASP A 102 -10.15 1.32 -8.64
C ASP A 102 -9.97 2.68 -7.94
N THR A 103 -9.97 3.78 -8.69
CA THR A 103 -9.91 5.13 -8.13
C THR A 103 -11.31 5.75 -7.97
N PHE A 104 -11.42 6.67 -7.02
CA PHE A 104 -12.65 7.43 -6.79
C PHE A 104 -12.34 8.86 -6.35
N VAL A 105 -13.34 9.73 -6.51
CA VAL A 105 -13.34 11.10 -5.98
C VAL A 105 -14.36 11.17 -4.86
N LEU A 106 -13.92 11.68 -3.71
CA LEU A 106 -14.81 11.90 -2.59
C LEU A 106 -15.43 13.31 -2.68
N GLN A 107 -16.77 13.36 -2.71
CA GLN A 107 -17.48 14.63 -2.69
C GLN A 107 -17.54 15.18 -1.27
N ARG A 108 -17.45 16.52 -1.14
CA ARG A 108 -17.61 17.17 0.16
C ARG A 108 -19.09 17.17 0.56
N ASP A 109 -19.36 16.72 1.76
CA ASP A 109 -20.68 16.70 2.36
C ASP A 109 -20.60 17.19 3.82
N ARG A 110 -21.32 18.25 4.13
CA ARG A 110 -21.28 18.87 5.47
C ARG A 110 -21.89 17.98 6.54
N LEU A 111 -22.94 17.25 6.21
CA LEU A 111 -23.62 16.37 7.15
C LEU A 111 -22.78 15.13 7.44
N ALA A 112 -22.24 14.49 6.40
CA ALA A 112 -21.30 13.37 6.55
C ALA A 112 -20.06 13.78 7.36
N PHE A 113 -19.56 15.00 7.15
CA PHE A 113 -18.44 15.54 7.93
C PHE A 113 -18.83 15.74 9.41
N ALA A 114 -19.99 16.32 9.69
CA ALA A 114 -20.47 16.58 11.05
C ALA A 114 -20.69 15.28 11.82
N GLU A 115 -21.24 14.27 11.18
CA GLU A 115 -21.50 12.94 11.76
C GLU A 115 -20.25 12.07 11.90
N ASP A 116 -19.10 12.51 11.36
CA ASP A 116 -17.89 11.68 11.20
C ASP A 116 -18.18 10.34 10.51
N ALA A 117 -18.95 10.43 9.42
CA ALA A 117 -19.34 9.29 8.61
C ALA A 117 -18.11 8.44 8.21
N GLN A 118 -18.34 7.18 7.94
CA GLN A 118 -17.32 6.26 7.49
C GLN A 118 -17.43 6.03 5.98
N VAL A 119 -16.31 5.95 5.29
CA VAL A 119 -16.23 5.51 3.89
C VAL A 119 -15.98 4.01 3.92
N VAL A 120 -16.97 3.23 3.47
CA VAL A 120 -17.07 1.79 3.72
C VAL A 120 -17.13 1.02 2.41
N PRO A 121 -16.14 0.17 2.09
CA PRO A 121 -16.23 -0.76 0.98
C PRO A 121 -16.97 -2.05 1.42
N ASN A 122 -17.63 -2.72 0.47
CA ASN A 122 -18.28 -4.01 0.70
C ASN A 122 -17.26 -5.16 0.78
N ARG A 123 -16.19 -4.97 1.55
CA ARG A 123 -15.08 -5.93 1.69
C ARG A 123 -14.77 -6.16 3.17
N LYS A 124 -14.13 -7.29 3.45
CA LYS A 124 -13.72 -7.66 4.81
C LYS A 124 -12.53 -6.79 5.25
N ALA A 125 -12.43 -6.57 6.55
CA ALA A 125 -11.23 -5.99 7.16
C ALA A 125 -9.97 -6.74 6.68
N ARG A 126 -8.85 -6.03 6.54
CA ARG A 126 -7.55 -6.54 6.12
C ARG A 126 -7.50 -7.12 4.69
N SER A 127 -8.52 -6.93 3.88
CA SER A 127 -8.51 -7.38 2.47
C SER A 127 -8.01 -6.32 1.51
N MET A 128 -8.12 -5.05 1.89
CA MET A 128 -7.81 -3.90 1.04
C MET A 128 -6.95 -2.89 1.78
N THR A 129 -6.20 -2.12 1.03
CA THR A 129 -5.53 -0.91 1.51
C THR A 129 -5.97 0.30 0.69
N TRP A 130 -5.71 1.49 1.22
CA TRP A 130 -6.14 2.74 0.65
C TRP A 130 -4.93 3.63 0.40
N ARG A 131 -4.95 4.36 -0.73
CA ARG A 131 -3.93 5.36 -1.05
C ARG A 131 -4.57 6.60 -1.60
N THR A 132 -3.88 7.70 -1.45
CA THR A 132 -4.10 8.86 -2.30
C THR A 132 -3.51 8.59 -3.67
N GLU A 133 -4.13 9.12 -4.69
CA GLU A 133 -3.69 9.04 -6.06
C GLU A 133 -3.62 10.48 -6.58
N ILE A 134 -2.41 11.04 -6.62
CA ILE A 134 -2.16 12.41 -7.03
C ILE A 134 -1.28 12.36 -8.27
N ARG A 135 -1.83 12.71 -9.43
CA ARG A 135 -1.13 12.61 -10.72
C ARG A 135 -1.23 13.89 -11.51
N THR A 136 -0.10 14.35 -12.00
CA THR A 136 -0.01 15.35 -13.07
C THR A 136 -0.38 14.69 -14.39
N PRO A 137 -1.37 15.20 -15.13
CA PRO A 137 -1.76 14.65 -16.43
C PRO A 137 -0.71 14.89 -17.51
N GLY A 138 -0.74 14.08 -18.58
CA GLY A 138 0.12 14.27 -19.77
C GLY A 138 1.53 13.74 -19.63
N LEU A 139 1.89 13.09 -18.52
CA LEU A 139 3.18 12.42 -18.37
C LEU A 139 3.22 11.12 -19.20
N PRO A 140 4.43 10.66 -19.61
CA PRO A 140 4.58 9.36 -20.24
C PRO A 140 4.02 8.23 -19.37
N PRO A 141 3.60 7.10 -19.96
CA PRO A 141 3.27 5.90 -19.20
C PRO A 141 4.38 5.53 -18.22
N GLN A 142 4.00 4.94 -17.08
CA GLN A 142 4.95 4.52 -16.04
C GLN A 142 5.85 5.65 -15.51
N THR A 143 5.36 6.90 -15.56
CA THR A 143 6.10 8.07 -15.10
C THR A 143 5.24 8.92 -14.17
N ARG A 144 5.85 9.45 -13.10
CA ARG A 144 5.21 10.39 -12.16
C ARG A 144 6.18 11.53 -11.83
N ARG A 145 5.67 12.63 -11.30
CA ARG A 145 6.51 13.68 -10.72
C ARG A 145 6.79 13.40 -9.25
N LEU A 146 7.97 13.74 -8.79
CA LEU A 146 8.32 13.61 -7.37
C LEU A 146 7.45 14.50 -6.48
N GLY A 147 7.09 15.71 -6.96
CA GLY A 147 6.16 16.60 -6.26
C GLY A 147 4.78 15.99 -6.06
N ASP A 148 4.25 15.25 -7.05
CA ASP A 148 2.99 14.50 -6.92
C ASP A 148 3.09 13.49 -5.78
N LEU A 149 4.20 12.76 -5.69
CA LEU A 149 4.44 11.71 -4.69
C LEU A 149 4.72 12.29 -3.30
N ARG A 150 5.38 13.45 -3.21
CA ARG A 150 5.52 14.21 -1.96
C ARG A 150 4.16 14.61 -1.41
N LEU A 151 3.32 15.19 -2.27
CA LEU A 151 1.96 15.60 -1.89
C LEU A 151 1.08 14.39 -1.55
N GLU A 152 1.22 13.28 -2.29
CA GLU A 152 0.51 12.03 -2.02
C GLU A 152 0.82 11.46 -0.63
N CYS A 153 2.08 11.44 -0.23
CA CYS A 153 2.48 11.04 1.12
C CYS A 153 1.80 11.94 2.17
N ARG A 154 1.91 13.26 2.04
CA ARG A 154 1.38 14.22 3.02
C ARG A 154 -0.15 14.13 3.14
N VAL A 155 -0.84 14.08 2.01
CA VAL A 155 -2.31 13.91 1.97
C VAL A 155 -2.72 12.56 2.54
N GLY A 156 -2.02 11.48 2.21
CA GLY A 156 -2.30 10.15 2.73
C GLY A 156 -2.16 10.05 4.25
N MET A 157 -1.16 10.72 4.81
CA MET A 157 -0.96 10.81 6.27
C MET A 157 -2.09 11.61 6.93
N GLU A 158 -2.41 12.81 6.42
CA GLU A 158 -3.50 13.65 6.95
C GLU A 158 -4.86 12.99 6.85
N ALA A 159 -5.10 12.29 5.74
CA ALA A 159 -6.34 11.54 5.51
C ALA A 159 -6.46 10.27 6.37
N GLY A 160 -5.41 9.90 7.10
CA GLY A 160 -5.39 8.70 7.94
C GLY A 160 -5.46 7.40 7.15
N LEU A 161 -4.96 7.39 5.90
CA LEU A 161 -4.93 6.20 5.04
C LEU A 161 -3.73 5.32 5.34
N PHE A 162 -2.71 5.86 5.95
CA PHE A 162 -1.50 5.17 6.33
C PHE A 162 -1.30 5.26 7.85
N SER A 163 -0.85 4.17 8.48
CA SER A 163 -0.54 4.14 9.91
C SER A 163 0.62 3.18 10.17
N ASN A 164 1.66 3.66 10.85
CA ASN A 164 2.83 2.87 11.27
C ASN A 164 2.67 2.28 12.68
N ARG A 165 1.47 2.12 13.20
CA ARG A 165 1.22 1.74 14.60
C ARG A 165 1.49 0.27 14.86
N ARG A 166 2.58 -0.03 15.54
CA ARG A 166 2.98 -1.40 15.91
C ARG A 166 2.24 -1.96 17.13
N ASN A 167 1.93 -1.13 18.14
CA ASN A 167 1.33 -1.56 19.39
C ASN A 167 0.54 -0.45 20.11
N LEU A 168 -0.03 -0.77 21.28
CA LEU A 168 -0.87 0.16 22.03
C LEU A 168 -0.10 1.41 22.53
N LEU A 169 1.17 1.27 22.85
CA LEU A 169 2.04 2.38 23.27
C LEU A 169 2.34 3.28 22.07
N ASP A 170 2.59 2.75 20.89
CA ASP A 170 2.73 3.52 19.65
C ASP A 170 1.45 4.27 19.29
N ARG A 171 0.27 3.78 19.71
CA ARG A 171 -0.99 4.51 19.53
C ARG A 171 -1.05 5.79 20.38
N ILE A 172 -0.41 5.81 21.55
CA ILE A 172 -0.39 6.96 22.45
C ILE A 172 0.72 7.94 22.03
N PHE A 173 1.90 7.43 21.68
CA PHE A 173 3.05 8.26 21.28
C PHE A 173 3.15 8.47 19.77
N GLY A 174 2.64 7.56 18.95
CA GLY A 174 2.68 7.59 17.50
C GLY A 174 1.70 8.58 16.86
N ALA A 175 0.70 9.09 17.63
CA ALA A 175 -0.16 10.17 17.16
C ALA A 175 0.63 11.45 16.83
N LEU A 176 1.85 11.58 17.39
CA LEU A 176 2.79 12.67 17.11
C LEU A 176 3.75 12.32 15.95
N ALA A 177 3.88 11.05 15.58
CA ALA A 177 4.77 10.59 14.53
C ALA A 177 4.05 10.40 13.16
N ASP A 178 2.76 10.10 13.18
CA ASP A 178 1.91 9.97 11.99
C ASP A 178 1.40 11.36 11.54
N THR A 179 2.33 12.27 11.23
CA THR A 179 2.02 13.62 10.75
C THR A 179 2.56 13.79 9.32
N PRO A 180 2.00 14.73 8.52
CA PRO A 180 2.52 15.06 7.20
C PRO A 180 4.02 15.41 7.18
N ASP A 181 4.57 15.89 8.30
CA ASP A 181 5.99 16.22 8.45
C ASP A 181 6.92 15.00 8.31
N MET A 182 6.41 13.79 8.57
CA MET A 182 7.14 12.56 8.30
C MET A 182 7.57 12.46 6.83
N CYS A 183 6.76 12.96 5.90
CA CYS A 183 7.04 12.94 4.47
C CYS A 183 8.18 13.86 4.05
N SER A 184 8.61 14.77 4.92
CA SER A 184 9.73 15.69 4.69
C SER A 184 11.05 15.18 5.26
N ARG A 185 11.08 14.02 5.91
CA ARG A 185 12.31 13.41 6.43
C ARG A 185 13.16 12.88 5.28
N THR A 186 14.45 12.86 5.47
CA THR A 186 15.42 12.34 4.49
C THR A 186 15.17 10.86 4.16
N ASP A 187 14.69 10.11 5.14
CA ASP A 187 14.37 8.68 4.99
C ASP A 187 12.96 8.38 5.55
N PRO A 188 11.90 8.77 4.83
CA PRO A 188 10.54 8.51 5.27
C PRO A 188 10.20 7.03 5.04
N LEU A 189 9.58 6.42 6.06
CA LEU A 189 9.04 5.06 5.96
C LEU A 189 7.63 5.04 5.35
N TYR A 190 7.36 5.90 4.35
CA TYR A 190 6.10 5.86 3.62
C TYR A 190 6.22 4.91 2.44
N LEU A 191 5.46 3.82 2.49
CA LEU A 191 5.48 2.77 1.48
C LEU A 191 4.52 3.13 0.35
N PHE A 192 5.06 3.30 -0.84
CA PHE A 192 4.32 3.46 -2.08
C PHE A 192 4.06 2.12 -2.75
N PHE A 193 3.04 2.11 -3.61
CA PHE A 193 2.67 0.94 -4.41
C PHE A 193 2.50 1.31 -5.87
N SER A 194 2.97 0.42 -6.73
CA SER A 194 2.74 0.45 -8.16
C SER A 194 1.55 -0.41 -8.55
N ASP A 195 0.91 -0.09 -9.67
CA ASP A 195 -0.16 -0.90 -10.25
C ASP A 195 0.33 -2.27 -10.76
N GLN A 196 1.63 -2.37 -11.05
CA GLN A 196 2.28 -3.56 -11.58
C GLN A 196 3.52 -3.92 -10.77
N PRO A 197 3.95 -5.20 -10.77
CA PRO A 197 5.24 -5.60 -10.21
C PRO A 197 6.39 -4.79 -10.83
N LEU A 198 7.28 -4.26 -9.99
CA LEU A 198 8.37 -3.36 -10.35
C LEU A 198 9.71 -4.10 -10.41
N PHE A 199 10.46 -3.86 -11.47
CA PHE A 199 11.88 -4.24 -11.54
C PHE A 199 12.79 -3.12 -11.07
N SER A 200 12.49 -1.88 -11.49
CA SER A 200 13.33 -0.72 -11.19
C SER A 200 12.49 0.55 -11.02
N VAL A 201 13.01 1.50 -10.24
CA VAL A 201 12.49 2.86 -10.13
C VAL A 201 13.65 3.82 -10.28
N SER A 202 13.56 4.77 -11.19
CA SER A 202 14.59 5.78 -11.45
C SER A 202 14.11 7.18 -11.16
N LEU A 203 14.98 8.01 -10.59
CA LEU A 203 14.80 9.45 -10.43
C LEU A 203 15.54 10.16 -11.57
N VAL A 204 14.89 11.06 -12.28
CA VAL A 204 15.43 11.76 -13.46
C VAL A 204 15.18 13.25 -13.36
N ALA A 205 16.24 14.05 -13.33
CA ALA A 205 16.19 15.51 -13.33
C ALA A 205 17.26 16.07 -14.28
N GLY A 206 16.83 16.49 -15.48
CA GLY A 206 17.77 16.89 -16.54
C GLY A 206 18.69 15.75 -16.95
N GLN A 207 20.00 15.94 -16.79
CA GLN A 207 21.00 14.91 -17.11
C GLN A 207 21.27 13.94 -15.94
N ARG A 208 20.76 14.25 -14.75
CA ARG A 208 20.93 13.41 -13.57
C ARG A 208 19.93 12.28 -13.58
N ARG A 209 20.43 11.05 -13.56
CA ARG A 209 19.62 9.82 -13.46
C ARG A 209 20.22 8.93 -12.38
N GLU A 210 19.42 8.55 -11.41
CA GLU A 210 19.79 7.59 -10.37
C GLU A 210 18.64 6.61 -10.17
N PHE A 211 18.92 5.34 -9.93
CA PHE A 211 17.88 4.36 -9.62
C PHE A 211 17.82 4.08 -8.11
N LEU A 212 16.68 3.67 -7.63
CA LEU A 212 16.53 3.24 -6.25
C LEU A 212 17.28 1.90 -6.04
N PRO A 213 18.11 1.80 -4.99
CA PRO A 213 18.71 0.51 -4.63
C PRO A 213 17.63 -0.50 -4.25
N VAL A 214 17.91 -1.80 -4.40
CA VAL A 214 16.96 -2.87 -4.04
C VAL A 214 16.50 -2.76 -2.58
N GLY A 215 17.31 -2.24 -1.68
CA GLY A 215 16.90 -1.96 -0.30
C GLY A 215 15.79 -0.92 -0.14
N ARG A 216 15.44 -0.15 -1.20
CA ARG A 216 14.29 0.75 -1.23
C ARG A 216 13.12 0.20 -2.05
N LEU A 217 13.28 -0.96 -2.65
CA LEU A 217 12.23 -1.69 -3.35
C LEU A 217 11.75 -2.85 -2.46
N TYR A 218 10.61 -3.41 -2.81
CA TYR A 218 10.09 -4.65 -2.24
C TYR A 218 9.90 -4.58 -0.72
N ALA A 219 9.32 -3.46 -0.26
CA ALA A 219 9.13 -3.14 1.15
C ALA A 219 10.44 -3.13 1.95
N GLY A 220 11.49 -2.60 1.32
CA GLY A 220 12.81 -2.69 1.93
C GLY A 220 13.24 -4.14 2.07
N ALA A 221 13.33 -4.89 0.97
CA ALA A 221 13.95 -6.24 0.95
C ALA A 221 15.39 -6.18 1.47
N SER A 222 15.54 -5.40 2.53
CA SER A 222 16.75 -5.18 3.30
C SER A 222 16.88 -6.32 4.31
N ASP A 223 18.10 -6.57 4.73
CA ASP A 223 18.39 -7.43 5.88
C ASP A 223 18.01 -6.76 7.21
N ASP A 224 17.34 -5.60 7.15
CA ASP A 224 16.88 -4.89 8.33
C ASP A 224 15.65 -5.58 8.91
N PRO A 225 15.79 -6.30 10.04
CA PRO A 225 14.69 -7.00 10.68
C PRO A 225 13.59 -6.04 11.15
N GLU A 226 13.89 -4.76 11.39
CA GLU A 226 12.89 -3.78 11.82
C GLU A 226 11.90 -3.47 10.70
N ILE A 227 12.34 -3.36 9.45
CA ILE A 227 11.44 -3.14 8.31
C ILE A 227 10.54 -4.35 8.11
N ASN A 228 11.07 -5.55 8.21
CA ASN A 228 10.29 -6.79 8.09
C ASN A 228 9.26 -6.96 9.23
N LEU A 229 9.52 -6.39 10.41
CA LEU A 229 8.58 -6.40 11.54
C LEU A 229 7.44 -5.38 11.40
N VAL A 230 7.63 -4.31 10.61
CA VAL A 230 6.62 -3.24 10.43
C VAL A 230 5.51 -3.67 9.48
N LEU A 231 5.85 -4.39 8.42
CA LEU A 231 4.91 -4.73 7.34
C LEU A 231 3.64 -5.47 7.78
N PRO A 232 3.68 -6.44 8.73
CA PRO A 232 2.47 -7.11 9.19
C PRO A 232 1.51 -6.23 10.00
N PHE A 233 1.97 -5.07 10.47
CA PHE A 233 1.23 -4.21 11.39
C PHE A 233 0.76 -2.89 10.78
N CYS A 234 1.24 -2.54 9.58
CA CYS A 234 0.75 -1.36 8.89
C CYS A 234 -0.49 -1.69 8.04
N ASP A 235 -1.29 -0.68 7.75
CA ASP A 235 -2.37 -0.75 6.76
C ASP A 235 -1.75 -0.68 5.35
N CYS A 236 -0.83 -1.59 5.06
CA CYS A 236 -0.03 -1.62 3.87
C CYS A 236 -0.42 -2.79 2.98
N GLU A 237 -0.12 -2.65 1.72
CA GLU A 237 -0.19 -3.77 0.81
C GLU A 237 0.93 -4.78 1.12
N VAL A 238 0.64 -6.07 1.01
CA VAL A 238 1.63 -7.14 1.19
C VAL A 238 2.15 -7.71 -0.15
N LEU A 239 1.80 -7.10 -1.28
CA LEU A 239 2.37 -7.43 -2.59
C LEU A 239 3.74 -6.75 -2.73
N LEU A 240 4.76 -7.40 -2.19
CA LEU A 240 6.10 -6.84 -2.04
C LEU A 240 6.72 -6.40 -3.38
N ASP A 241 6.46 -7.16 -4.44
CA ASP A 241 6.96 -6.88 -5.80
C ASP A 241 6.42 -5.57 -6.42
N ARG A 242 5.48 -4.88 -5.74
CA ARG A 242 4.91 -3.59 -6.18
C ARG A 242 5.31 -2.41 -5.28
N SER A 243 6.01 -2.67 -4.19
CA SER A 243 6.26 -1.70 -3.14
C SER A 243 7.62 -1.02 -3.25
N PHE A 244 7.69 0.25 -2.88
CA PHE A 244 8.93 1.03 -2.91
C PHE A 244 8.90 2.22 -1.93
N PHE A 245 10.10 2.67 -1.52
CA PHE A 245 10.31 3.88 -0.71
C PHE A 245 11.03 4.94 -1.53
N LEU A 246 10.56 6.18 -1.45
CA LEU A 246 11.18 7.32 -2.11
C LEU A 246 11.93 8.21 -1.12
N PRO A 247 13.01 8.86 -1.53
CA PRO A 247 13.72 9.86 -0.73
C PRO A 247 12.99 11.21 -0.76
N LEU A 248 11.77 11.29 -0.19
CA LEU A 248 10.89 12.45 -0.32
C LEU A 248 11.50 13.74 0.25
N GLY A 249 12.28 13.63 1.33
CA GLY A 249 12.93 14.77 1.98
C GLY A 249 14.25 15.19 1.35
N ASP A 250 14.75 14.50 0.34
CA ASP A 250 15.97 14.92 -0.36
C ASP A 250 15.67 16.10 -1.29
N THR A 251 15.98 17.30 -0.83
CA THR A 251 15.75 18.55 -1.57
C THR A 251 16.68 18.75 -2.76
N SER A 252 17.72 17.91 -2.94
CA SER A 252 18.56 17.92 -4.13
C SER A 252 17.84 17.42 -5.39
N TRP A 253 16.67 16.79 -5.20
CA TRP A 253 15.74 16.41 -6.26
C TRP A 253 14.56 17.38 -6.24
N PRO A 254 14.40 18.25 -7.24
CA PRO A 254 13.28 19.18 -7.32
C PRO A 254 11.93 18.48 -7.55
N ASP A 255 10.82 19.18 -7.35
CA ASP A 255 9.47 18.60 -7.43
C ASP A 255 9.07 18.18 -8.85
N ASP A 256 9.73 18.72 -9.88
CA ASP A 256 9.56 18.34 -11.28
C ASP A 256 10.39 17.12 -11.70
N THR A 257 11.21 16.58 -10.80
CA THR A 257 11.91 15.32 -11.03
C THR A 257 10.94 14.24 -11.49
N LEU A 258 11.29 13.57 -12.58
CA LEU A 258 10.53 12.41 -13.04
C LEU A 258 10.91 11.16 -12.25
N VAL A 259 9.91 10.43 -11.84
CA VAL A 259 10.03 9.11 -11.23
C VAL A 259 9.54 8.11 -12.26
N GLU A 260 10.46 7.36 -12.85
CA GLU A 260 10.18 6.39 -13.89
C GLU A 260 10.13 4.98 -13.30
N PHE A 261 9.07 4.26 -13.62
CA PHE A 261 8.81 2.91 -13.14
C PHE A 261 9.04 1.90 -14.25
N GLU A 262 9.91 0.96 -14.03
CA GLU A 262 10.13 -0.16 -14.93
C GLU A 262 9.45 -1.41 -14.39
N PRO A 263 8.36 -1.90 -15.01
CA PRO A 263 7.67 -3.10 -14.55
C PRO A 263 8.47 -4.37 -14.82
N MET A 264 8.22 -5.42 -14.05
CA MET A 264 8.81 -6.75 -14.30
C MET A 264 8.33 -7.33 -15.64
N VAL A 265 7.04 -7.16 -15.93
CA VAL A 265 6.46 -7.58 -17.22
C VAL A 265 6.62 -6.47 -18.24
N ALA A 266 7.08 -6.77 -19.44
CA ALA A 266 7.08 -5.79 -20.53
C ALA A 266 5.64 -5.36 -20.84
N THR A 267 5.36 -4.06 -20.75
CA THR A 267 4.06 -3.52 -21.17
C THR A 267 4.06 -3.47 -22.69
N VAL A 268 3.35 -4.41 -23.33
CA VAL A 268 3.08 -4.31 -24.76
C VAL A 268 2.06 -3.20 -24.96
N VAL A 269 2.52 -1.97 -25.17
CA VAL A 269 1.69 -0.91 -25.75
C VAL A 269 1.59 -1.26 -27.23
N ALA A 270 0.37 -1.49 -27.73
CA ALA A 270 0.13 -1.89 -29.10
C ALA A 270 0.89 -0.94 -30.05
N GLY A 271 1.95 -1.45 -30.69
CA GLY A 271 2.72 -0.77 -31.74
C GLY A 271 4.02 -0.09 -31.34
N VAL A 272 4.41 -0.06 -30.04
CA VAL A 272 5.71 0.48 -29.61
C VAL A 272 6.29 -0.45 -28.54
N THR A 273 7.36 -1.12 -28.86
CA THR A 273 8.21 -1.82 -27.88
C THR A 273 8.94 -0.72 -27.10
N VAL A 274 8.37 -0.27 -25.98
CA VAL A 274 9.05 0.67 -25.08
C VAL A 274 9.98 -0.17 -24.23
N GLY A 275 11.28 -0.07 -24.52
CA GLY A 275 12.27 -0.49 -23.55
C GLY A 275 13.40 -1.38 -24.02
N GLU A 276 13.97 -1.10 -25.15
CA GLU A 276 15.39 -1.40 -25.31
C GLU A 276 16.17 -0.23 -24.70
N VAL A 277 16.32 -0.24 -23.37
CA VAL A 277 17.42 0.54 -22.78
C VAL A 277 18.67 -0.14 -23.29
N ALA A 278 19.37 0.56 -24.19
CA ALA A 278 20.64 0.12 -24.74
C ALA A 278 21.51 -0.41 -23.58
N PRO A 279 22.14 -1.58 -23.73
CA PRO A 279 23.08 -2.07 -22.74
C PRO A 279 24.16 -1.00 -22.58
N VAL A 280 24.19 -0.31 -21.45
CA VAL A 280 25.39 0.41 -21.04
C VAL A 280 26.42 -0.69 -20.83
N GLY A 281 27.30 -0.76 -21.81
CA GLY A 281 28.29 -1.80 -21.87
C GLY A 281 29.14 -1.86 -20.61
N ASP A 282 29.10 -3.00 -20.00
CA ASP A 282 30.29 -3.71 -19.52
C ASP A 282 29.86 -5.16 -19.36
N SER A 283 30.53 -6.00 -20.10
CA SER A 283 30.34 -7.45 -20.14
C SER A 283 30.57 -8.05 -18.75
N VAL A 284 29.49 -8.11 -17.99
CA VAL A 284 29.41 -9.09 -16.92
C VAL A 284 29.25 -10.43 -17.60
N GLY A 285 30.28 -11.28 -17.53
CA GLY A 285 30.37 -12.51 -18.30
C GLY A 285 29.03 -13.17 -18.51
N ALA A 286 28.59 -13.13 -19.76
CA ALA A 286 27.60 -13.99 -20.39
C ALA A 286 26.16 -14.01 -19.91
N ILE A 287 25.65 -13.15 -19.04
CA ILE A 287 24.21 -13.12 -18.71
C ILE A 287 23.48 -12.25 -19.74
N VAL A 288 22.69 -12.91 -20.60
CA VAL A 288 21.98 -12.28 -21.71
C VAL A 288 20.48 -12.39 -21.51
N PRO A 289 19.74 -11.25 -21.46
CA PRO A 289 18.28 -11.27 -21.43
C PRO A 289 17.68 -12.10 -22.59
N GLY A 290 16.64 -12.86 -22.28
CA GLY A 290 15.95 -13.75 -23.21
C GLY A 290 16.66 -15.08 -23.48
N LEU A 291 17.91 -15.25 -23.04
CA LEU A 291 18.71 -16.45 -23.29
C LEU A 291 19.20 -17.14 -22.02
N SER A 292 19.80 -16.38 -21.10
CA SER A 292 20.39 -16.96 -19.90
C SER A 292 19.33 -17.49 -18.94
N THR A 293 19.68 -18.58 -18.28
CA THR A 293 18.80 -19.28 -17.33
C THR A 293 19.12 -18.92 -15.89
N ARG A 294 18.19 -19.24 -14.98
CA ARG A 294 18.40 -19.16 -13.52
C ARG A 294 19.68 -19.87 -13.07
N ALA A 295 19.97 -21.04 -13.64
CA ALA A 295 21.14 -21.84 -13.27
C ALA A 295 22.44 -21.11 -13.64
N GLU A 296 22.48 -20.47 -14.81
CA GLU A 296 23.62 -19.68 -15.26
C GLU A 296 23.81 -18.42 -14.39
N VAL A 297 22.72 -17.75 -13.99
CA VAL A 297 22.79 -16.63 -13.03
C VAL A 297 23.38 -17.10 -11.70
N ALA A 298 22.89 -18.22 -11.15
CA ALA A 298 23.40 -18.77 -9.88
C ALA A 298 24.88 -19.15 -9.97
N ALA A 299 25.33 -19.69 -11.10
CA ALA A 299 26.73 -20.04 -11.32
C ALA A 299 27.63 -18.80 -11.48
N ALA A 300 27.16 -17.79 -12.22
CA ALA A 300 27.92 -16.56 -12.47
C ALA A 300 27.98 -15.64 -11.23
N LEU A 301 26.95 -15.66 -10.39
CA LEU A 301 26.81 -14.78 -9.22
C LEU A 301 26.54 -15.58 -7.93
N PRO A 302 27.49 -16.39 -7.46
CA PRO A 302 27.28 -17.29 -6.32
C PRO A 302 27.06 -16.55 -4.98
N LYS A 303 27.37 -15.26 -4.92
CA LYS A 303 27.17 -14.39 -3.74
C LYS A 303 25.95 -13.49 -3.85
N ALA A 304 25.25 -13.50 -4.99
CA ALA A 304 24.07 -12.68 -5.18
C ALA A 304 22.96 -13.10 -4.21
N ARG A 305 22.25 -12.11 -3.67
CA ARG A 305 21.03 -12.33 -2.91
C ARG A 305 19.88 -12.54 -3.88
N MET A 306 19.08 -13.57 -3.69
CA MET A 306 17.90 -13.86 -4.48
C MET A 306 16.64 -13.55 -3.69
N LEU A 307 15.75 -12.76 -4.30
CA LEU A 307 14.42 -12.45 -3.80
C LEU A 307 13.41 -13.12 -4.73
N ARG A 308 12.50 -13.93 -4.17
CA ARG A 308 11.43 -14.58 -4.93
C ARG A 308 10.10 -14.03 -4.49
N PHE A 309 9.23 -13.74 -5.45
CA PHE A 309 7.90 -13.19 -5.23
C PHE A 309 6.80 -14.20 -5.55
N ASP A 310 5.62 -13.98 -4.97
CA ASP A 310 4.42 -14.79 -5.24
C ASP A 310 4.00 -14.73 -6.72
N SER A 311 4.43 -13.70 -7.46
CA SER A 311 4.27 -13.59 -8.90
C SER A 311 5.07 -14.64 -9.69
N GLY A 312 6.01 -15.34 -9.03
CA GLY A 312 6.94 -16.28 -9.63
C GLY A 312 8.20 -15.64 -10.21
N TYR A 313 8.29 -14.31 -10.23
CA TYR A 313 9.51 -13.59 -10.58
C TYR A 313 10.56 -13.70 -9.49
N GLU A 314 11.83 -13.62 -9.90
CA GLU A 314 12.98 -13.58 -9.01
C GLU A 314 13.86 -12.38 -9.37
N VAL A 315 14.34 -11.67 -8.36
CA VAL A 315 15.34 -10.63 -8.51
C VAL A 315 16.63 -11.08 -7.81
N TRP A 316 17.68 -11.17 -8.58
CA TRP A 316 19.03 -11.50 -8.10
C TRP A 316 19.81 -10.20 -7.97
N VAL A 317 20.36 -9.93 -6.79
CA VAL A 317 21.07 -8.70 -6.48
C VAL A 317 22.50 -9.02 -6.10
N ASP A 318 23.43 -8.45 -6.85
CA ASP A 318 24.85 -8.51 -6.56
C ASP A 318 25.39 -7.10 -6.35
N ARG A 319 26.12 -6.92 -5.27
CA ARG A 319 26.74 -5.66 -4.92
C ARG A 319 28.14 -5.96 -4.37
N ASP A 320 29.13 -5.38 -4.99
CA ASP A 320 30.49 -5.45 -4.48
C ASP A 320 30.57 -4.82 -3.08
N ARG A 321 31.43 -5.32 -2.22
CA ARG A 321 31.68 -4.66 -0.94
C ARG A 321 32.47 -3.38 -1.19
N PRO A 322 32.01 -2.21 -0.71
CA PRO A 322 32.79 -0.99 -0.84
C PRO A 322 34.08 -1.13 -0.05
N GLU A 323 35.19 -0.77 -0.67
CA GLU A 323 36.50 -0.71 -0.02
C GLU A 323 36.57 0.39 1.04
N SER A 324 35.74 1.42 0.91
CA SER A 324 35.54 2.48 1.90
C SER A 324 34.04 2.79 2.09
N LYS A 325 33.68 3.40 3.23
CA LYS A 325 32.27 3.80 3.51
C LYS A 325 31.72 4.84 2.53
N ASP A 326 32.60 5.55 1.84
CA ASP A 326 32.26 6.64 0.91
C ASP A 326 32.28 6.21 -0.56
N ALA A 327 32.74 4.99 -0.86
CA ALA A 327 32.77 4.47 -2.22
C ALA A 327 31.35 4.11 -2.68
N GLN A 328 30.90 4.77 -3.74
CA GLN A 328 29.68 4.34 -4.47
C GLN A 328 30.03 3.08 -5.28
N VAL A 329 29.36 1.99 -4.95
CA VAL A 329 29.56 0.71 -5.62
C VAL A 329 28.38 0.43 -6.53
N PRO A 330 28.60 0.06 -7.79
CA PRO A 330 27.53 -0.34 -8.68
C PRO A 330 26.71 -1.50 -8.09
N GLU A 331 25.40 -1.40 -8.21
CA GLU A 331 24.48 -2.49 -7.91
C GLU A 331 24.07 -3.17 -9.22
N ARG A 332 24.11 -4.47 -9.23
CA ARG A 332 23.63 -5.30 -10.33
C ARG A 332 22.34 -5.98 -9.89
N ALA A 333 21.29 -5.82 -10.67
CA ALA A 333 20.04 -6.54 -10.48
C ALA A 333 19.66 -7.31 -11.74
N ILE A 334 19.28 -8.57 -11.57
CA ILE A 334 18.90 -9.47 -12.66
C ILE A 334 17.49 -9.96 -12.37
N LEU A 335 16.58 -9.76 -13.31
CA LEU A 335 15.22 -10.26 -13.26
C LEU A 335 15.14 -11.60 -13.99
N VAL A 336 14.70 -12.62 -13.28
CA VAL A 336 14.39 -13.95 -13.83
C VAL A 336 12.88 -14.15 -13.81
N ASN A 337 12.30 -14.49 -14.93
CA ASN A 337 10.85 -14.70 -15.07
C ASN A 337 10.41 -16.06 -14.48
N PRO A 338 9.11 -16.32 -14.37
CA PRO A 338 8.59 -17.56 -13.82
C PRO A 338 9.02 -18.84 -14.57
N SER A 339 9.40 -18.70 -15.86
CA SER A 339 9.95 -19.80 -16.66
C SER A 339 11.42 -20.08 -16.37
N GLY A 340 12.08 -19.28 -15.53
CA GLY A 340 13.49 -19.44 -15.18
C GLY A 340 14.47 -18.83 -16.19
N VAL A 341 14.00 -17.92 -17.04
CA VAL A 341 14.82 -17.21 -18.04
C VAL A 341 15.03 -15.77 -17.57
N VAL A 342 16.25 -15.25 -17.78
CA VAL A 342 16.58 -13.85 -17.51
C VAL A 342 15.77 -12.97 -18.45
N GLU A 343 15.05 -12.02 -17.88
CA GLU A 343 14.23 -11.08 -18.64
C GLU A 343 14.88 -9.70 -18.74
N LYS A 344 15.50 -9.24 -17.65
CA LYS A 344 16.14 -7.93 -17.58
C LYS A 344 17.43 -7.97 -16.76
N VAL A 345 18.34 -7.08 -17.11
CA VAL A 345 19.58 -6.84 -16.35
C VAL A 345 19.74 -5.33 -16.18
N ARG A 346 20.01 -4.90 -14.96
CA ARG A 346 20.36 -3.52 -14.63
C ARG A 346 21.69 -3.49 -13.90
N VAL A 347 22.59 -2.61 -14.35
CA VAL A 347 23.85 -2.31 -13.68
C VAL A 347 24.02 -0.81 -13.59
N GLY A 348 24.44 -0.29 -12.46
CA GLY A 348 24.71 1.14 -12.33
C GLY A 348 24.84 1.57 -10.88
N LEU A 349 25.08 2.86 -10.69
CA LEU A 349 25.18 3.48 -9.36
C LEU A 349 23.78 3.73 -8.79
N PRO A 350 23.46 3.14 -7.64
CA PRO A 350 22.20 3.40 -6.99
C PRO A 350 22.18 4.78 -6.34
N TYR A 351 20.99 5.30 -6.08
CA TYR A 351 20.77 6.45 -5.21
C TYR A 351 21.46 6.23 -3.87
N SER A 352 22.41 7.13 -3.55
CA SER A 352 23.25 6.99 -2.36
C SER A 352 22.69 7.71 -1.12
N GLY A 353 21.76 8.65 -1.34
CA GLY A 353 21.35 9.61 -0.33
C GLY A 353 22.48 10.63 -0.05
N ARG A 354 22.18 11.92 -0.05
CA ARG A 354 23.07 12.88 0.62
C ARG A 354 22.72 12.84 2.11
N ARG A 355 23.69 12.44 2.93
CA ARG A 355 23.60 12.53 4.38
C ARG A 355 23.70 13.98 4.83
#